data_e64ddc99ecaea917ac3227ad902668fc
#
_entry.id   e64ddc99ecaea917ac3227ad902668fc
#
_cell.length_a   1.000
_cell.length_b   1.000
_cell.length_c   1.000
_cell.angle_alpha   90.00
_cell.angle_beta   90.00
_cell.angle_gamma   90.00
#
_symmetry.space_group_name_H-M   'P 1'
#
loop_
_entity.id
_entity.type
_entity.pdbx_description
1 polymer ?
#
loop_
_entity_poly.entity_id
_entity_poly.type
_entity_poly.pdbx_seq_one_letter_code
_entity_poly.pdbx_strand_id
1 'polypeptide(L)'
;VCDKCFKIAEMQNFSFFGGHPKAGTQFSGFENSKDTMFYNAPFVLTPKENEDILTLANAREVIMQLGFGRVSVMTPQKHDKLIAFTSQLAHVVSNAFVKSPSAIERKGISAGSYKDLTRVAYLNENMWTELFLDNKDNLIFEIDNIIAELQKYSDAMKNNDAETLKQLLKDGKEAKLKAD
;
A
#
# COMPACT_ATOMS: atom_id res chain seq x y z
N VAL A 1 2.46 -15.19 6.79
CA VAL A 1 3.49 -15.97 6.06
C VAL A 1 4.79 -15.99 6.85
N CYS A 2 5.39 -14.84 7.23
CA CYS A 2 6.70 -14.76 7.89
C CYS A 2 6.82 -15.64 9.15
N ASP A 3 5.82 -15.66 10.03
CA ASP A 3 5.87 -16.46 11.28
C ASP A 3 6.03 -17.97 11.02
N LYS A 4 5.43 -18.49 9.94
CA LYS A 4 5.59 -19.89 9.53
C LYS A 4 7.01 -20.13 9.00
N CYS A 5 7.53 -19.21 8.20
CA CYS A 5 8.88 -19.32 7.63
C CYS A 5 9.95 -19.19 8.71
N PHE A 6 9.78 -18.31 9.70
CA PHE A 6 10.69 -18.19 10.84
C PHE A 6 10.79 -19.50 11.64
N LYS A 7 9.68 -20.17 11.91
CA LYS A 7 9.66 -21.47 12.61
C LYS A 7 10.41 -22.55 11.82
N ILE A 8 10.22 -22.60 10.50
CA ILE A 8 10.90 -23.55 9.63
C ILE A 8 12.42 -23.26 9.60
N ALA A 9 12.78 -21.99 9.50
CA ALA A 9 14.18 -21.55 9.50
C ALA A 9 14.91 -21.96 10.79
N GLU A 10 14.26 -21.77 11.94
CA GLU A 10 14.80 -22.22 13.23
C GLU A 10 14.99 -23.74 13.29
N MET A 11 14.02 -24.52 12.80
CA MET A 11 14.12 -25.98 12.76
C MET A 11 15.23 -26.49 11.84
N GLN A 12 15.52 -25.77 10.77
CA GLN A 12 16.50 -26.15 9.73
C GLN A 12 17.85 -25.40 9.86
N ASN A 13 18.01 -24.60 10.90
CA ASN A 13 19.23 -23.86 11.23
C ASN A 13 19.75 -22.96 10.08
N PHE A 14 18.84 -22.13 9.51
CA PHE A 14 19.22 -21.07 8.57
C PHE A 14 18.53 -19.75 8.91
N SER A 15 19.09 -18.63 8.45
CA SER A 15 18.47 -17.31 8.60
C SER A 15 17.41 -17.09 7.52
N PHE A 16 16.25 -16.54 7.90
CA PHE A 16 15.18 -16.16 7.00
C PHE A 16 14.78 -14.70 7.22
N PHE A 17 14.60 -13.98 6.15
CA PHE A 17 14.05 -12.63 6.14
C PHE A 17 12.86 -12.55 5.18
N GLY A 18 11.78 -11.96 5.62
CA GLY A 18 10.75 -11.51 4.69
C GLY A 18 11.24 -10.28 3.92
N GLY A 19 10.96 -10.23 2.63
CA GLY A 19 11.38 -9.13 1.77
C GLY A 19 10.28 -8.66 0.84
N HIS A 20 10.12 -7.32 0.71
CA HIS A 20 9.13 -6.73 -0.19
C HIS A 20 9.76 -5.61 -1.02
N PRO A 21 10.14 -5.87 -2.29
CA PRO A 21 10.52 -4.83 -3.22
C PRO A 21 9.29 -3.96 -3.54
N LYS A 22 9.39 -2.67 -3.25
CA LYS A 22 8.31 -1.69 -3.49
C LYS A 22 8.36 -1.16 -4.92
N ALA A 23 8.30 -2.09 -5.87
CA ALA A 23 8.30 -1.79 -7.30
C ALA A 23 7.37 -2.77 -8.02
N GLY A 24 6.77 -2.30 -9.10
CA GLY A 24 5.88 -3.11 -9.92
C GLY A 24 5.39 -2.33 -11.14
N THR A 25 4.83 -3.06 -12.09
CA THR A 25 4.11 -2.50 -13.24
C THR A 25 2.61 -2.77 -13.09
N GLN A 26 1.81 -2.09 -13.89
CA GLN A 26 0.36 -2.33 -13.94
C GLN A 26 -0.02 -3.62 -14.69
N PHE A 27 0.93 -4.27 -15.35
CA PHE A 27 0.72 -5.48 -16.13
C PHE A 27 1.37 -6.67 -15.43
N SER A 28 0.69 -7.81 -15.43
CA SER A 28 1.19 -9.08 -14.91
C SER A 28 1.98 -9.84 -15.97
N GLY A 29 2.81 -10.79 -15.52
CA GLY A 29 3.55 -11.72 -16.36
C GLY A 29 5.00 -11.32 -16.62
N PHE A 30 5.84 -12.33 -16.86
CA PHE A 30 7.27 -12.15 -17.07
C PHE A 30 7.57 -11.29 -18.31
N GLU A 31 6.74 -11.34 -19.32
CA GLU A 31 6.83 -10.55 -20.55
C GLU A 31 6.76 -9.03 -20.31
N ASN A 32 6.23 -8.61 -19.16
CA ASN A 32 6.16 -7.21 -18.73
C ASN A 32 7.27 -6.82 -17.75
N SER A 33 8.21 -7.72 -17.48
CA SER A 33 9.36 -7.44 -16.62
C SER A 33 10.33 -6.48 -17.31
N LYS A 34 11.04 -5.68 -16.47
CA LYS A 34 12.06 -4.74 -16.92
C LYS A 34 13.29 -4.90 -16.05
N ASP A 35 14.46 -4.87 -16.66
CA ASP A 35 15.76 -4.93 -15.98
C ASP A 35 15.98 -3.75 -15.01
N THR A 36 15.33 -2.61 -15.28
CA THR A 36 15.40 -1.40 -14.46
C THR A 36 14.30 -1.30 -13.40
N MET A 37 13.41 -2.31 -13.28
CA MET A 37 12.23 -2.23 -12.41
C MET A 37 12.57 -1.93 -10.95
N PHE A 38 13.65 -2.50 -10.44
CA PHE A 38 14.07 -2.35 -9.05
C PHE A 38 15.06 -1.22 -8.82
N TYR A 39 15.57 -0.61 -9.88
CA TYR A 39 16.55 0.44 -9.75
C TYR A 39 16.01 1.65 -8.97
N ASN A 40 16.70 2.01 -7.91
CA ASN A 40 16.33 3.07 -6.97
C ASN A 40 14.99 2.83 -6.22
N ALA A 41 14.35 1.67 -6.37
CA ALA A 41 13.10 1.36 -5.67
C ALA A 41 13.36 1.14 -4.16
N PRO A 42 12.38 1.45 -3.29
CA PRO A 42 12.47 1.08 -1.89
C PRO A 42 12.32 -0.43 -1.71
N PHE A 43 12.99 -0.98 -0.70
CA PHE A 43 12.83 -2.36 -0.26
C PHE A 43 12.47 -2.40 1.23
N VAL A 44 11.51 -3.23 1.61
CA VAL A 44 11.20 -3.49 3.02
C VAL A 44 11.73 -4.86 3.40
N LEU A 45 12.52 -4.89 4.46
CA LEU A 45 13.08 -6.11 5.05
C LEU A 45 12.38 -6.37 6.39
N THR A 46 11.87 -7.59 6.56
CA THR A 46 11.16 -8.02 7.78
C THR A 46 11.89 -9.20 8.43
N PRO A 47 12.91 -8.93 9.27
CA PRO A 47 13.60 -9.94 10.05
C PRO A 47 12.71 -10.49 11.17
N LYS A 48 13.14 -11.57 11.79
CA LYS A 48 12.59 -11.98 13.09
C LYS A 48 13.02 -11.01 14.19
N GLU A 49 12.32 -11.05 15.29
CA GLU A 49 12.68 -10.27 16.49
C GLU A 49 14.07 -10.73 17.01
N ASN A 50 14.90 -9.76 17.35
CA ASN A 50 16.28 -9.98 17.82
C ASN A 50 17.23 -10.69 16.83
N GLU A 51 17.02 -10.45 15.52
CA GLU A 51 17.95 -10.94 14.50
C GLU A 51 19.34 -10.34 14.69
N ASP A 52 20.38 -11.13 14.35
CA ASP A 52 21.77 -10.69 14.44
C ASP A 52 22.05 -9.47 13.54
N ILE A 53 22.71 -8.46 14.11
CA ILE A 53 22.98 -7.18 13.44
C ILE A 53 23.87 -7.37 12.20
N LEU A 54 24.87 -8.26 12.26
CA LEU A 54 25.77 -8.49 11.13
C LEU A 54 25.04 -9.18 9.98
N THR A 55 24.19 -10.16 10.30
CA THR A 55 23.36 -10.86 9.32
C THR A 55 22.39 -9.87 8.64
N LEU A 56 21.81 -8.97 9.41
CA LEU A 56 20.93 -7.93 8.89
C LEU A 56 21.68 -6.90 8.01
N ALA A 57 22.90 -6.52 8.42
CA ALA A 57 23.75 -5.62 7.65
C ALA A 57 24.16 -6.24 6.31
N ASN A 58 24.55 -7.51 6.30
CA ASN A 58 24.88 -8.25 5.08
C ASN A 58 23.68 -8.37 4.13
N ALA A 59 22.48 -8.69 4.65
CA ALA A 59 21.26 -8.74 3.85
C ALA A 59 20.95 -7.38 3.20
N ARG A 60 21.10 -6.29 3.97
CA ARG A 60 20.93 -4.94 3.45
C ARG A 60 21.94 -4.60 2.36
N GLU A 61 23.21 -4.97 2.54
CA GLU A 61 24.25 -4.73 1.55
C GLU A 61 23.95 -5.43 0.23
N VAL A 62 23.58 -6.71 0.26
CA VAL A 62 23.17 -7.47 -0.93
C VAL A 62 22.02 -6.78 -1.66
N ILE A 63 20.98 -6.33 -0.93
CA ILE A 63 19.83 -5.64 -1.52
C ILE A 63 20.27 -4.33 -2.19
N MET A 64 21.16 -3.56 -1.57
CA MET A 64 21.68 -2.33 -2.16
C MET A 64 22.53 -2.61 -3.42
N GLN A 65 23.32 -3.68 -3.45
CA GLN A 65 24.08 -4.10 -4.63
C GLN A 65 23.19 -4.54 -5.80
N LEU A 66 21.97 -5.01 -5.52
CA LEU A 66 20.96 -5.30 -6.54
C LEU A 66 20.31 -4.04 -7.15
N GLY A 67 20.72 -2.85 -6.72
CA GLY A 67 20.28 -1.57 -7.28
C GLY A 67 19.09 -0.91 -6.58
N PHE A 68 18.63 -1.45 -5.43
CA PHE A 68 17.59 -0.76 -4.64
C PHE A 68 18.14 0.52 -4.02
N GLY A 69 17.32 1.58 -3.98
CA GLY A 69 17.75 2.89 -3.48
C GLY A 69 17.67 3.03 -1.96
N ARG A 70 16.81 2.24 -1.30
CA ARG A 70 16.57 2.35 0.14
C ARG A 70 16.07 1.02 0.71
N VAL A 71 16.62 0.63 1.85
CA VAL A 71 16.14 -0.52 2.64
C VAL A 71 15.56 -0.03 3.96
N SER A 72 14.29 -0.33 4.20
CA SER A 72 13.61 -0.08 5.48
C SER A 72 13.44 -1.40 6.23
N VAL A 73 13.74 -1.43 7.51
CA VAL A 73 13.62 -2.60 8.36
C VAL A 73 12.46 -2.41 9.33
N MET A 74 11.55 -3.38 9.41
CA MET A 74 10.42 -3.36 10.34
C MET A 74 9.91 -4.77 10.63
N THR A 75 9.06 -4.92 11.64
CA THR A 75 8.42 -6.21 11.92
C THR A 75 7.41 -6.56 10.81
N PRO A 76 7.13 -7.86 10.58
CA PRO A 76 6.10 -8.29 9.62
C PRO A 76 4.73 -7.64 9.90
N GLN A 77 4.33 -7.55 11.16
CA GLN A 77 3.04 -6.96 11.56
C GLN A 77 2.96 -5.47 11.21
N LYS A 78 4.05 -4.72 11.44
CA LYS A 78 4.13 -3.31 11.06
C LYS A 78 4.11 -3.14 9.54
N HIS A 79 4.79 -4.02 8.80
CA HIS A 79 4.75 -4.06 7.36
C HIS A 79 3.31 -4.24 6.87
N ASP A 80 2.60 -5.27 7.33
CA ASP A 80 1.25 -5.61 6.88
C ASP A 80 0.27 -4.47 7.15
N LYS A 81 0.36 -3.84 8.33
CA LYS A 81 -0.43 -2.65 8.67
C LYS A 81 -0.16 -1.47 7.71
N LEU A 82 1.10 -1.17 7.44
CA LEU A 82 1.45 -0.06 6.54
C LEU A 82 1.08 -0.34 5.07
N ILE A 83 1.19 -1.60 4.63
CA ILE A 83 0.78 -2.00 3.28
C ILE A 83 -0.73 -1.93 3.09
N ALA A 84 -1.52 -2.24 4.12
CA ALA A 84 -2.97 -2.05 4.07
C ALA A 84 -3.32 -0.61 3.70
N PHE A 85 -2.69 0.38 4.34
CA PHE A 85 -2.92 1.80 4.08
C PHE A 85 -2.28 2.26 2.76
N THR A 86 -0.96 2.04 2.59
CA THR A 86 -0.18 2.70 1.52
C THR A 86 -0.37 2.06 0.14
N SER A 87 -0.91 0.85 0.08
CA SER A 87 -1.08 0.09 -1.16
C SER A 87 -2.50 -0.45 -1.30
N GLN A 88 -2.94 -1.35 -0.41
CA GLN A 88 -4.19 -2.08 -0.59
C GLN A 88 -5.42 -1.17 -0.57
N LEU A 89 -5.52 -0.26 0.40
CA LEU A 89 -6.60 0.73 0.45
C LEU A 89 -6.65 1.59 -0.80
N ALA A 90 -5.51 2.05 -1.31
CA ALA A 90 -5.46 2.86 -2.52
C ALA A 90 -6.07 2.13 -3.73
N HIS A 91 -5.81 0.82 -3.86
CA HIS A 91 -6.40 -0.01 -4.90
C HIS A 91 -7.90 -0.23 -4.70
N VAL A 92 -8.36 -0.47 -3.46
CA VAL A 92 -9.79 -0.61 -3.14
C VAL A 92 -10.53 0.68 -3.49
N VAL A 93 -10.02 1.83 -3.04
CA VAL A 93 -10.64 3.15 -3.30
C VAL A 93 -10.67 3.46 -4.80
N SER A 94 -9.58 3.24 -5.50
CA SER A 94 -9.48 3.44 -6.93
C SER A 94 -10.48 2.57 -7.71
N ASN A 95 -10.56 1.29 -7.36
CA ASN A 95 -11.51 0.35 -7.99
C ASN A 95 -12.97 0.65 -7.63
N ALA A 96 -13.26 1.09 -6.40
CA ALA A 96 -14.60 1.50 -6.00
C ALA A 96 -15.02 2.79 -6.72
N PHE A 97 -14.12 3.76 -6.84
CA PHE A 97 -14.38 5.05 -7.47
C PHE A 97 -14.84 4.93 -8.93
N VAL A 98 -14.22 4.06 -9.73
CA VAL A 98 -14.58 3.88 -11.14
C VAL A 98 -15.93 3.18 -11.35
N LYS A 99 -16.56 2.64 -10.29
CA LYS A 99 -17.89 2.03 -10.34
C LYS A 99 -19.03 3.04 -10.28
N SER A 100 -18.73 4.32 -10.07
CA SER A 100 -19.73 5.38 -10.16
C SER A 100 -20.37 5.41 -11.56
N PRO A 101 -21.71 5.55 -11.67
CA PRO A 101 -22.38 5.73 -12.97
C PRO A 101 -21.78 6.87 -13.80
N SER A 102 -21.36 7.95 -13.15
CA SER A 102 -20.73 9.10 -13.79
C SER A 102 -19.37 8.79 -14.46
N ALA A 103 -18.74 7.66 -14.10
CA ALA A 103 -17.46 7.29 -14.67
C ALA A 103 -17.55 7.02 -16.19
N ILE A 104 -18.68 6.58 -16.70
CA ILE A 104 -18.91 6.33 -18.14
C ILE A 104 -19.09 7.66 -18.90
N GLU A 105 -19.79 8.62 -18.27
CA GLU A 105 -20.18 9.89 -18.88
C GLU A 105 -19.07 10.94 -18.90
N ARG A 106 -17.95 10.68 -18.23
CA ARG A 106 -16.84 11.63 -18.02
C ARG A 106 -16.04 12.02 -19.26
N LYS A 107 -16.25 11.38 -20.41
CA LYS A 107 -15.46 11.64 -21.63
C LYS A 107 -15.52 13.10 -22.02
N GLY A 108 -14.33 13.72 -22.17
CA GLY A 108 -14.20 15.14 -22.55
C GLY A 108 -14.15 16.13 -21.38
N ILE A 109 -14.49 15.71 -20.14
CA ILE A 109 -14.51 16.60 -18.97
C ILE A 109 -13.55 16.15 -17.85
N SER A 110 -12.95 14.99 -17.94
CA SER A 110 -12.01 14.50 -16.92
C SER A 110 -10.59 15.02 -17.15
N ALA A 111 -9.92 15.40 -16.07
CA ALA A 111 -8.55 15.92 -16.04
C ALA A 111 -7.62 15.09 -15.13
N GLY A 112 -6.52 15.70 -14.67
CA GLY A 112 -5.47 15.05 -13.88
C GLY A 112 -5.98 14.30 -12.67
N SER A 113 -6.82 14.93 -11.84
CA SER A 113 -7.34 14.33 -10.59
C SER A 113 -8.05 12.99 -10.81
N TYR A 114 -8.82 12.86 -11.89
CA TYR A 114 -9.43 11.58 -12.22
C TYR A 114 -8.37 10.54 -12.59
N LYS A 115 -7.40 10.90 -13.43
CA LYS A 115 -6.32 9.99 -13.87
C LYS A 115 -5.50 9.51 -12.68
N ASP A 116 -5.15 10.42 -11.78
CA ASP A 116 -4.34 10.10 -10.60
C ASP A 116 -5.08 9.12 -9.68
N LEU A 117 -6.36 9.38 -9.40
CA LEU A 117 -7.16 8.53 -8.52
C LEU A 117 -7.48 7.16 -9.13
N THR A 118 -7.59 7.06 -10.46
CA THR A 118 -7.97 5.81 -11.15
C THR A 118 -6.81 5.04 -11.74
N ARG A 119 -5.59 5.54 -11.62
CA ARG A 119 -4.40 4.93 -12.21
C ARG A 119 -4.20 3.46 -11.81
N VAL A 120 -4.58 3.12 -10.60
CA VAL A 120 -4.42 1.77 -10.03
C VAL A 120 -5.74 0.98 -9.97
N ALA A 121 -6.77 1.38 -10.73
CA ALA A 121 -8.06 0.70 -10.75
C ALA A 121 -8.07 -0.62 -11.53
N TYR A 122 -7.11 -0.81 -12.46
CA TYR A 122 -6.93 -2.08 -13.15
C TYR A 122 -6.27 -3.09 -12.22
N LEU A 123 -7.03 -4.09 -11.80
CA LEU A 123 -6.59 -5.11 -10.86
C LEU A 123 -6.66 -6.48 -11.51
N ASN A 124 -5.66 -7.33 -11.26
CA ASN A 124 -5.82 -8.75 -11.44
C ASN A 124 -6.66 -9.29 -10.28
N GLU A 125 -7.90 -9.63 -10.54
CA GLU A 125 -8.89 -9.98 -9.52
C GLU A 125 -8.47 -11.20 -8.68
N ASN A 126 -7.82 -12.19 -9.26
CA ASN A 126 -7.39 -13.38 -8.53
C ASN A 126 -6.28 -13.02 -7.53
N MET A 127 -5.21 -12.39 -7.99
CA MET A 127 -4.08 -11.98 -7.15
C MET A 127 -4.51 -11.04 -6.03
N TRP A 128 -5.32 -10.02 -6.34
CA TRP A 128 -5.72 -9.02 -5.35
C TRP A 128 -6.71 -9.58 -4.33
N THR A 129 -7.56 -10.55 -4.72
CA THR A 129 -8.44 -11.25 -3.79
C THR A 129 -7.62 -11.98 -2.72
N GLU A 130 -6.60 -12.73 -3.12
CA GLU A 130 -5.70 -13.41 -2.17
C GLU A 130 -4.99 -12.42 -1.25
N LEU A 131 -4.37 -11.37 -1.81
CA LEU A 131 -3.65 -10.37 -1.04
C LEU A 131 -4.53 -9.61 -0.03
N PHE A 132 -5.78 -9.32 -0.40
CA PHE A 132 -6.72 -8.65 0.50
C PHE A 132 -7.17 -9.56 1.63
N LEU A 133 -7.43 -10.84 1.34
CA LEU A 133 -7.82 -11.82 2.34
C LEU A 133 -6.66 -12.16 3.30
N ASP A 134 -5.43 -12.22 2.80
CA ASP A 134 -4.25 -12.46 3.62
C ASP A 134 -3.99 -11.34 4.64
N ASN A 135 -4.42 -10.13 4.35
CA ASN A 135 -4.25 -8.94 5.21
C ASN A 135 -5.59 -8.31 5.63
N LYS A 136 -6.64 -9.11 5.68
CA LYS A 136 -8.04 -8.64 5.80
C LYS A 136 -8.29 -7.73 7.00
N ASP A 137 -7.75 -8.06 8.17
CA ASP A 137 -8.08 -7.33 9.39
C ASP A 137 -7.51 -5.89 9.36
N ASN A 138 -6.27 -5.72 8.88
CA ASN A 138 -5.67 -4.42 8.67
C ASN A 138 -6.39 -3.64 7.55
N LEU A 139 -6.75 -4.31 6.47
CA LEU A 139 -7.41 -3.65 5.34
C LEU A 139 -8.85 -3.23 5.68
N ILE A 140 -9.61 -4.05 6.40
CA ILE A 140 -10.96 -3.71 6.89
C ILE A 140 -10.89 -2.46 7.77
N PHE A 141 -9.93 -2.41 8.71
CA PHE A 141 -9.72 -1.24 9.55
C PHE A 141 -9.54 0.05 8.73
N GLU A 142 -8.72 0.01 7.69
CA GLU A 142 -8.47 1.18 6.83
C GLU A 142 -9.69 1.53 5.95
N ILE A 143 -10.44 0.53 5.47
CA ILE A 143 -11.68 0.74 4.72
C ILE A 143 -12.74 1.39 5.61
N ASP A 144 -12.94 0.90 6.82
CA ASP A 144 -13.93 1.46 7.74
C ASP A 144 -13.59 2.91 8.12
N ASN A 145 -12.29 3.21 8.31
CA ASN A 145 -11.84 4.58 8.57
C ASN A 145 -12.17 5.52 7.40
N ILE A 146 -11.86 5.15 6.16
CA ILE A 146 -12.14 6.04 5.03
C ILE A 146 -13.64 6.20 4.78
N ILE A 147 -14.44 5.14 5.00
CA ILE A 147 -15.90 5.23 4.94
C ILE A 147 -16.42 6.24 5.97
N ALA A 148 -15.95 6.16 7.22
CA ALA A 148 -16.33 7.09 8.27
C ALA A 148 -15.95 8.54 7.94
N GLU A 149 -14.76 8.77 7.39
CA GLU A 149 -14.34 10.10 6.96
C GLU A 149 -15.19 10.63 5.79
N LEU A 150 -15.48 9.81 4.77
CA LEU A 150 -16.34 10.18 3.66
C LEU A 150 -17.78 10.49 4.12
N GLN A 151 -18.29 9.76 5.13
CA GLN A 151 -19.59 9.99 5.70
C GLN A 151 -19.72 11.40 6.32
N LYS A 152 -18.68 11.89 7.02
CA LYS A 152 -18.66 13.26 7.58
C LYS A 152 -18.85 14.33 6.51
N TYR A 153 -18.19 14.20 5.36
CA TYR A 153 -18.39 15.12 4.23
C TYR A 153 -19.83 15.07 3.70
N SER A 154 -20.36 13.85 3.52
CA SER A 154 -21.73 13.66 3.06
C SER A 154 -22.75 14.31 4.00
N ASP A 155 -22.57 14.11 5.31
CA ASP A 155 -23.51 14.62 6.31
C ASP A 155 -23.43 16.15 6.46
N ALA A 156 -22.22 16.73 6.43
CA ALA A 156 -22.06 18.19 6.41
C ALA A 156 -22.75 18.83 5.19
N MET A 157 -22.61 18.22 4.01
CA MET A 157 -23.26 18.73 2.79
C MET A 157 -24.78 18.57 2.84
N LYS A 158 -25.31 17.44 3.32
CA LYS A 158 -26.77 17.23 3.48
C LYS A 158 -27.41 18.26 4.41
N ASN A 159 -26.67 18.65 5.46
CA ASN A 159 -27.13 19.61 6.45
C ASN A 159 -26.84 21.08 6.07
N ASN A 160 -26.22 21.33 4.91
CA ASN A 160 -25.72 22.65 4.50
C ASN A 160 -24.79 23.27 5.56
N ASP A 161 -24.03 22.46 6.30
CA ASP A 161 -23.11 22.87 7.35
C ASP A 161 -21.75 23.27 6.77
N ALA A 162 -21.65 24.52 6.37
CA ALA A 162 -20.46 25.07 5.74
C ALA A 162 -19.26 25.12 6.71
N GLU A 163 -19.51 25.36 8.02
CA GLU A 163 -18.42 25.44 8.99
C GLU A 163 -17.79 24.05 9.26
N THR A 164 -18.61 23.03 9.45
CA THR A 164 -18.09 21.66 9.56
C THR A 164 -17.37 21.24 8.27
N LEU A 165 -17.90 21.52 7.09
CA LEU A 165 -17.24 21.20 5.84
C LEU A 165 -15.86 21.89 5.71
N LYS A 166 -15.77 23.17 6.07
CA LYS A 166 -14.54 23.94 6.09
C LYS A 166 -13.51 23.35 7.07
N GLN A 167 -13.98 22.93 8.25
CA GLN A 167 -13.09 22.30 9.23
C GLN A 167 -12.55 20.96 8.73
N LEU A 168 -13.37 20.10 8.15
CA LEU A 168 -12.93 18.83 7.55
C LEU A 168 -11.84 19.02 6.48
N LEU A 169 -12.01 20.02 5.62
CA LEU A 169 -11.00 20.35 4.59
C LEU A 169 -9.69 20.86 5.21
N LYS A 170 -9.78 21.65 6.27
CA LYS A 170 -8.63 22.15 7.01
C LYS A 170 -7.87 21.00 7.68
N ASP A 171 -8.57 20.10 8.37
CA ASP A 171 -8.00 18.93 9.03
C ASP A 171 -7.28 18.01 8.04
N GLY A 172 -7.87 17.78 6.87
CA GLY A 172 -7.24 17.02 5.79
C GLY A 172 -5.96 17.67 5.27
N LYS A 173 -5.95 19.00 5.08
CA LYS A 173 -4.75 19.75 4.71
C LYS A 173 -3.64 19.62 5.77
N GLU A 174 -4.00 19.77 7.04
CA GLU A 174 -3.04 19.65 8.15
C GLU A 174 -2.48 18.22 8.27
N ALA A 175 -3.34 17.20 8.08
CA ALA A 175 -2.91 15.81 8.06
C ALA A 175 -1.91 15.55 6.91
N LYS A 176 -2.15 16.09 5.73
CA LYS A 176 -1.23 15.99 4.59
C LYS A 176 0.13 16.64 4.90
N LEU A 177 0.15 17.83 5.50
CA LEU A 177 1.40 18.52 5.86
C LEU A 177 2.21 17.77 6.93
N LYS A 178 1.56 16.96 7.79
CA LYS A 178 2.25 16.14 8.80
C LYS A 178 2.78 14.81 8.21
N ALA A 179 2.20 14.36 7.10
CA ALA A 179 2.56 13.10 6.47
C ALA A 179 3.72 13.22 5.47
N ASP A 180 4.00 14.41 4.97
CA ASP A 180 5.13 14.74 4.08
C ASP A 180 6.38 15.12 4.85
#